data_5777e3bd38a7c1f57d93c8283d74f9e8
#
_entry.id   5777e3bd38a7c1f57d93c8283d74f9e8
#
_cell.length_a   1.000
_cell.length_b   1.000
_cell.length_c   1.000
_cell.angle_alpha   90.00
_cell.angle_beta   90.00
_cell.angle_gamma   90.00
#
_symmetry.space_group_name_H-M   'P 1'
#
loop_
_entity.id
_entity.type
_entity.pdbx_description
1 polymer ?
#
loop_
_entity_poly.entity_id
_entity_poly.type
_entity_poly.pdbx_seq_one_letter_code
_entity_poly.pdbx_strand_id
1 'polypeptide(L)'
;MANSLYARGKQRMLEKLISFKDDDIQALLVSADYTPDLSTHEFLSDVQAYALGGGAKPLTSKTTTLGVFDAADVTWLQVAGGATAKAVVLFKNTGVAGTSPLLGYIDTITGFPVATGGSDITVQWDNGAFKIFSL
;
A
#
# COMPACT_ATOMS: atom_id res chain seq x y z
N MET A 1 7.91 -12.55 -0.04
CA MET A 1 8.23 -11.61 -1.11
C MET A 1 8.61 -10.27 -0.51
N ALA A 2 9.68 -9.69 -0.96
CA ALA A 2 10.05 -8.35 -0.52
C ALA A 2 9.11 -7.30 -1.13
N ASN A 3 9.12 -6.11 -0.58
CA ASN A 3 8.35 -4.99 -1.09
C ASN A 3 8.71 -4.72 -2.56
N SER A 4 7.71 -4.49 -3.39
CA SER A 4 7.89 -4.35 -4.82
C SER A 4 7.05 -3.20 -5.37
N LEU A 5 7.53 -2.59 -6.44
CA LEU A 5 6.82 -1.51 -7.12
C LEU A 5 6.15 -2.03 -8.39
N TYR A 6 4.95 -1.55 -8.68
CA TYR A 6 4.25 -1.87 -9.92
C TYR A 6 4.96 -1.21 -11.11
N ALA A 7 5.05 -1.91 -12.23
CA ALA A 7 5.77 -1.41 -13.40
C ALA A 7 5.21 -0.08 -13.92
N ARG A 8 3.88 0.02 -14.01
CA ARG A 8 3.22 1.26 -14.42
C ARG A 8 3.40 2.38 -13.40
N GLY A 9 3.46 2.03 -12.11
CA GLY A 9 3.77 2.99 -11.05
C GLY A 9 5.17 3.58 -11.22
N LYS A 10 6.15 2.73 -11.49
CA LYS A 10 7.53 3.18 -11.75
C LYS A 10 7.59 4.11 -12.96
N GLN A 11 6.87 3.77 -14.02
CA GLN A 11 6.80 4.62 -15.20
C GLN A 11 6.28 6.01 -14.84
N ARG A 12 5.19 6.08 -14.10
CA ARG A 12 4.60 7.36 -13.68
C ARG A 12 5.53 8.17 -12.79
N MET A 13 6.31 7.51 -11.94
CA MET A 13 7.34 8.20 -11.14
C MET A 13 8.38 8.86 -12.03
N LEU A 14 8.86 8.16 -13.05
CA LEU A 14 9.85 8.68 -13.98
C LEU A 14 9.28 9.82 -14.85
N GLU A 15 7.98 9.79 -15.12
CA GLU A 15 7.31 10.80 -15.94
C GLU A 15 6.83 12.00 -15.11
N LYS A 16 7.19 12.09 -13.84
CA LYS A 16 6.83 13.18 -12.94
C LYS A 16 5.31 13.26 -12.68
N LEU A 17 4.62 12.14 -12.80
CA LEU A 17 3.18 12.09 -12.56
C LEU A 17 2.83 11.72 -11.12
N ILE A 18 3.82 11.28 -10.33
CA ILE A 18 3.67 10.90 -8.93
C ILE A 18 4.64 11.70 -8.08
N SER A 19 4.12 12.38 -7.07
CA SER A 19 4.91 12.95 -5.99
C SER A 19 4.54 12.25 -4.69
N PHE A 20 5.41 11.39 -4.18
CA PHE A 20 5.13 10.69 -2.93
C PHE A 20 4.95 11.62 -1.74
N LYS A 21 5.58 12.78 -1.80
CA LYS A 21 5.50 13.76 -0.71
C LYS A 21 4.24 14.61 -0.77
N ASP A 22 3.84 15.04 -1.96
CA ASP A 22 2.80 16.05 -2.13
C ASP A 22 1.45 15.49 -2.55
N ASP A 23 1.43 14.34 -3.23
CA ASP A 23 0.20 13.70 -3.67
C ASP A 23 -0.51 12.98 -2.52
N ASP A 24 -1.80 12.74 -2.68
CA ASP A 24 -2.59 11.93 -1.75
C ASP A 24 -2.23 10.46 -1.95
N ILE A 25 -1.22 10.00 -1.24
CA ILE A 25 -0.79 8.60 -1.25
C ILE A 25 -1.55 7.87 -0.16
N GLN A 26 -2.24 6.80 -0.54
CA GLN A 26 -3.05 6.01 0.38
C GLN A 26 -2.60 4.56 0.41
N ALA A 27 -2.91 3.90 1.51
CA ALA A 27 -2.62 2.49 1.74
C ALA A 27 -3.92 1.70 1.78
N LEU A 28 -3.97 0.59 1.03
CA LEU A 28 -5.10 -0.33 1.02
C LEU A 28 -4.65 -1.65 1.66
N LEU A 29 -5.34 -2.06 2.75
CA LEU A 29 -5.08 -3.35 3.36
C LEU A 29 -5.71 -4.43 2.50
N VAL A 30 -4.92 -5.42 2.07
CA VAL A 30 -5.40 -6.46 1.16
C VAL A 30 -5.27 -7.86 1.75
N SER A 31 -6.20 -8.72 1.35
CA SER A 31 -6.23 -10.11 1.80
C SER A 31 -5.20 -10.98 1.08
N ALA A 32 -4.94 -12.16 1.66
CA ALA A 32 -4.06 -13.16 1.06
C ALA A 32 -4.58 -13.71 -0.27
N ASP A 33 -5.86 -13.46 -0.60
CA ASP A 33 -6.43 -13.89 -1.87
C ASP A 33 -5.92 -13.06 -3.06
N TYR A 34 -5.37 -11.88 -2.79
CA TYR A 34 -4.77 -11.05 -3.83
C TYR A 34 -3.37 -11.54 -4.18
N THR A 35 -3.16 -11.84 -5.45
CA THR A 35 -1.83 -12.12 -5.99
C THR A 35 -1.45 -10.96 -6.90
N PRO A 36 -0.42 -10.18 -6.55
CA PRO A 36 -0.05 -9.02 -7.36
C PRO A 36 0.54 -9.46 -8.70
N ASP A 37 0.08 -8.82 -9.78
CA ASP A 37 0.75 -8.88 -11.07
C ASP A 37 1.40 -7.52 -11.31
N LEU A 38 2.69 -7.42 -11.02
CA LEU A 38 3.41 -6.16 -11.05
C LEU A 38 3.54 -5.58 -12.45
N SER A 39 3.34 -6.41 -13.47
CA SER A 39 3.46 -5.99 -14.87
C SER A 39 2.16 -5.44 -15.44
N THR A 40 1.02 -6.02 -15.06
CA THR A 40 -0.29 -5.72 -15.68
C THR A 40 -1.25 -4.96 -14.79
N HIS A 41 -1.19 -5.14 -13.47
CA HIS A 41 -2.04 -4.36 -12.56
C HIS A 41 -1.61 -2.90 -12.58
N GLU A 42 -2.55 -1.99 -12.80
CA GLU A 42 -2.23 -0.59 -13.03
C GLU A 42 -2.98 0.37 -12.12
N PHE A 43 -4.26 0.11 -11.85
CA PHE A 43 -5.12 1.02 -11.09
C PHE A 43 -5.75 0.35 -9.87
N LEU A 44 -6.22 1.17 -8.94
CA LEU A 44 -6.89 0.70 -7.73
C LEU A 44 -8.02 -0.30 -8.05
N SER A 45 -8.73 -0.13 -9.17
CA SER A 45 -9.78 -1.04 -9.59
C SER A 45 -9.29 -2.48 -9.79
N ASP A 46 -8.01 -2.70 -10.06
CA ASP A 46 -7.45 -4.05 -10.23
C ASP A 46 -7.31 -4.82 -8.90
N VAL A 47 -7.29 -4.12 -7.78
CA VAL A 47 -7.03 -4.70 -6.46
C VAL A 47 -8.16 -4.45 -5.46
N GLN A 48 -9.06 -3.53 -5.75
CA GLN A 48 -10.08 -3.06 -4.80
C GLN A 48 -10.97 -4.18 -4.24
N ALA A 49 -11.23 -5.23 -5.03
CA ALA A 49 -12.06 -6.36 -4.59
C ALA A 49 -11.44 -7.14 -3.42
N TYR A 50 -10.15 -6.99 -3.17
CA TYR A 50 -9.43 -7.68 -2.10
C TYR A 50 -9.21 -6.80 -0.87
N ALA A 51 -9.81 -5.62 -0.84
CA ALA A 51 -9.65 -4.67 0.25
C ALA A 51 -10.26 -5.17 1.55
N LEU A 52 -9.57 -4.92 2.65
CA LEU A 52 -10.03 -5.21 4.01
C LEU A 52 -10.15 -3.90 4.81
N GLY A 53 -10.84 -3.96 5.92
CA GLY A 53 -10.86 -2.86 6.88
C GLY A 53 -11.70 -1.65 6.48
N GLY A 54 -12.58 -1.80 5.49
CA GLY A 54 -13.51 -0.75 5.10
C GLY A 54 -12.94 0.30 4.14
N GLY A 55 -11.75 0.10 3.62
CA GLY A 55 -11.18 0.98 2.61
C GLY A 55 -9.76 1.45 2.88
N ALA A 56 -9.27 2.31 2.03
CA ALA A 56 -7.92 2.83 2.11
C ALA A 56 -7.78 3.91 3.20
N LYS A 57 -6.55 4.07 3.68
CA LYS A 57 -6.18 5.11 4.65
C LYS A 57 -5.09 6.00 4.06
N PRO A 58 -5.20 7.33 4.23
CA PRO A 58 -4.16 8.23 3.75
C PRO A 58 -2.88 8.08 4.58
N LEU A 59 -1.73 8.17 3.91
CA LEU A 59 -0.45 8.23 4.57
C LEU A 59 -0.15 9.66 5.02
N THR A 60 0.41 9.78 6.22
CA THR A 60 0.78 11.06 6.81
C THR A 60 2.27 11.07 7.17
N SER A 61 2.83 12.26 7.42
CA SER A 61 4.25 12.42 7.78
C SER A 61 5.17 11.76 6.75
N LYS A 62 4.86 11.91 5.49
CA LYS A 62 5.61 11.30 4.39
C LYS A 62 6.98 11.95 4.23
N THR A 63 8.01 11.12 4.07
CA THR A 63 9.37 11.57 3.81
C THR A 63 9.96 10.80 2.63
N THR A 64 10.87 11.45 1.92
CA THR A 64 11.52 10.89 0.73
C THR A 64 13.04 11.06 0.77
N THR A 65 13.60 11.17 1.95
CA THR A 65 15.01 11.49 2.17
C THR A 65 15.92 10.45 1.52
N LEU A 66 16.81 10.92 0.66
CA LEU A 66 17.81 10.09 -0.04
C LEU A 66 17.17 8.92 -0.83
N GLY A 67 15.96 9.14 -1.36
CA GLY A 67 15.26 8.14 -2.16
C GLY A 67 14.55 7.06 -1.35
N VAL A 68 14.50 7.20 -0.02
CA VAL A 68 13.82 6.27 0.87
C VAL A 68 12.45 6.83 1.26
N PHE A 69 11.38 6.12 0.93
CA PHE A 69 10.03 6.53 1.28
C PHE A 69 9.64 5.99 2.65
N ASP A 70 9.16 6.89 3.49
CA ASP A 70 8.63 6.56 4.81
C ASP A 70 7.37 7.39 5.11
N ALA A 71 6.59 6.93 6.07
CA ALA A 71 5.38 7.60 6.53
C ALA A 71 5.04 7.12 7.93
N ALA A 72 4.09 7.80 8.59
CA ALA A 72 3.58 7.34 9.87
C ALA A 72 2.85 6.00 9.72
N ASP A 73 2.85 5.21 10.78
CA ASP A 73 2.12 3.93 10.83
C ASP A 73 0.61 4.16 10.62
N VAL A 74 -0.08 3.15 10.12
CA VAL A 74 -1.50 3.24 9.77
C VAL A 74 -2.27 2.15 10.52
N THR A 75 -3.47 2.48 11.00
CA THR A 75 -4.35 1.53 11.71
C THR A 75 -5.70 1.44 11.01
N TRP A 76 -6.13 0.20 10.73
CA TRP A 76 -7.50 -0.11 10.33
C TRP A 76 -8.24 -0.62 11.56
N LEU A 77 -9.37 0.03 11.88
CA LEU A 77 -10.13 -0.27 13.09
C LEU A 77 -11.09 -1.43 12.85
N GLN A 78 -11.17 -2.35 13.81
CA GLN A 78 -12.19 -3.41 13.86
C GLN A 78 -12.35 -4.15 12.53
N VAL A 79 -11.25 -4.68 12.01
CA VAL A 79 -11.25 -5.39 10.73
C VAL A 79 -12.04 -6.69 10.87
N ALA A 80 -13.13 -6.83 10.11
CA ALA A 80 -14.02 -7.98 10.20
C ALA A 80 -13.31 -9.29 9.98
N GLY A 81 -13.69 -10.33 10.73
CA GLY A 81 -13.10 -11.65 10.66
C GLY A 81 -13.39 -12.39 9.35
N GLY A 82 -12.74 -13.52 9.16
CA GLY A 82 -12.93 -14.39 8.01
C GLY A 82 -11.92 -14.23 6.88
N ALA A 83 -10.89 -13.42 7.08
CA ALA A 83 -9.85 -13.20 6.08
C ALA A 83 -8.46 -13.24 6.72
N THR A 84 -7.44 -13.15 5.87
CA THR A 84 -6.05 -12.98 6.30
C THR A 84 -5.51 -11.71 5.64
N ALA A 85 -5.10 -10.74 6.44
CA ALA A 85 -4.42 -9.54 5.96
C ALA A 85 -2.98 -9.91 5.66
N LYS A 86 -2.56 -9.77 4.40
CA LYS A 86 -1.23 -10.20 3.98
C LYS A 86 -0.31 -9.04 3.63
N ALA A 87 -0.86 -7.97 3.08
CA ALA A 87 -0.04 -6.89 2.54
C ALA A 87 -0.81 -5.59 2.49
N VAL A 88 -0.10 -4.54 2.12
CA VAL A 88 -0.66 -3.22 1.85
C VAL A 88 -0.28 -2.82 0.43
N VAL A 89 -1.24 -2.30 -0.32
CA VAL A 89 -1.00 -1.73 -1.64
C VAL A 89 -1.02 -0.21 -1.52
N LEU A 90 0.03 0.43 -1.98
CA LEU A 90 0.11 1.89 -2.04
C LEU A 90 -0.37 2.37 -3.40
N PHE A 91 -1.13 3.45 -3.40
CA PHE A 91 -1.63 4.07 -4.63
C PHE A 91 -1.79 5.58 -4.47
N LYS A 92 -1.81 6.28 -5.60
CA LYS A 92 -2.16 7.71 -5.61
C LYS A 92 -3.68 7.84 -5.77
N ASN A 93 -4.33 8.43 -4.79
CA ASN A 93 -5.78 8.60 -4.82
C ASN A 93 -6.16 9.77 -5.74
N THR A 94 -7.03 9.50 -6.70
CA THR A 94 -7.61 10.52 -7.58
C THR A 94 -9.10 10.76 -7.29
N GLY A 95 -9.69 9.98 -6.38
CA GLY A 95 -11.12 9.96 -6.10
C GLY A 95 -11.89 8.94 -6.95
N VAL A 96 -11.25 8.34 -7.95
CA VAL A 96 -11.86 7.32 -8.83
C VAL A 96 -10.94 6.12 -8.92
N ALA A 97 -11.45 4.93 -8.61
CA ALA A 97 -10.64 3.71 -8.59
C ALA A 97 -10.00 3.39 -9.95
N GLY A 98 -10.72 3.63 -11.03
CA GLY A 98 -10.24 3.34 -12.39
C GLY A 98 -9.14 4.29 -12.89
N THR A 99 -8.82 5.35 -12.15
CA THR A 99 -7.76 6.31 -12.50
C THR A 99 -6.73 6.51 -11.41
N SER A 100 -6.85 5.79 -10.29
CA SER A 100 -5.90 5.88 -9.16
C SER A 100 -4.76 4.89 -9.38
N PRO A 101 -3.53 5.38 -9.73
CA PRO A 101 -2.45 4.47 -10.10
C PRO A 101 -1.91 3.69 -8.92
N LEU A 102 -1.65 2.40 -9.12
CA LEU A 102 -0.96 1.57 -8.15
C LEU A 102 0.53 1.90 -8.14
N LEU A 103 1.13 1.92 -6.95
CA LEU A 103 2.52 2.30 -6.76
C LEU A 103 3.36 1.16 -6.23
N GLY A 104 2.95 0.53 -5.12
CA GLY A 104 3.74 -0.51 -4.51
C GLY A 104 2.91 -1.56 -3.80
N TYR A 105 3.48 -2.77 -3.70
CA TYR A 105 2.96 -3.89 -2.93
C TYR A 105 3.93 -4.14 -1.77
N ILE A 106 3.45 -3.93 -0.55
CA ILE A 106 4.28 -3.96 0.65
C ILE A 106 3.84 -5.12 1.52
N ASP A 107 4.65 -6.15 1.64
CA ASP A 107 4.35 -7.32 2.47
C ASP A 107 5.37 -7.58 3.57
N THR A 108 6.46 -6.81 3.62
CA THR A 108 7.42 -6.84 4.72
C THR A 108 6.90 -5.95 5.84
N ILE A 109 5.96 -6.48 6.62
CA ILE A 109 5.28 -5.75 7.70
C ILE A 109 5.31 -6.62 8.93
N THR A 110 5.71 -6.05 10.08
CA THR A 110 5.75 -6.77 11.35
C THR A 110 4.38 -7.34 11.72
N GLY A 111 4.34 -8.65 12.00
CA GLY A 111 3.12 -9.34 12.37
C GLY A 111 2.26 -9.84 11.20
N PHE A 112 2.63 -9.54 9.97
CA PHE A 112 1.91 -10.00 8.78
C PHE A 112 2.52 -11.31 8.26
N PRO A 113 1.70 -12.20 7.67
CA PRO A 113 0.24 -12.11 7.55
C PRO A 113 -0.47 -12.31 8.89
N VAL A 114 -1.64 -11.72 9.04
CA VAL A 114 -2.43 -11.79 10.27
C VAL A 114 -3.89 -12.11 9.97
N ALA A 115 -4.46 -13.07 10.72
CA ALA A 115 -5.87 -13.39 10.59
C ALA A 115 -6.73 -12.23 11.13
N THR A 116 -7.79 -11.87 10.41
CA THR A 116 -8.73 -10.86 10.86
C THR A 116 -9.72 -11.46 11.84
N GLY A 117 -10.15 -10.72 12.84
CA GLY A 117 -11.04 -11.21 13.89
C GLY A 117 -11.85 -10.13 14.60
N GLY A 118 -12.07 -9.00 13.95
CA GLY A 118 -12.79 -7.88 14.52
C GLY A 118 -11.93 -6.92 15.33
N SER A 119 -10.66 -7.19 15.46
CA SER A 119 -9.69 -6.32 16.14
C SER A 119 -9.07 -5.31 15.20
N ASP A 120 -8.44 -4.28 15.77
CA ASP A 120 -7.67 -3.32 14.99
C ASP A 120 -6.43 -3.97 14.40
N ILE A 121 -6.06 -3.55 13.20
CA ILE A 121 -4.81 -3.98 12.56
C ILE A 121 -3.96 -2.75 12.30
N THR A 122 -2.81 -2.67 12.96
CA THR A 122 -1.85 -1.59 12.80
C THR A 122 -0.70 -2.07 11.92
N VAL A 123 -0.44 -1.31 10.86
CA VAL A 123 0.71 -1.52 9.98
C VAL A 123 1.86 -0.70 10.53
N GLN A 124 2.86 -1.37 11.07
CA GLN A 124 4.14 -0.75 11.43
C GLN A 124 5.11 -0.94 10.27
N TRP A 125 5.51 0.15 9.65
CA TRP A 125 6.49 0.10 8.58
C TRP A 125 7.85 -0.37 9.12
N ASP A 126 8.61 -1.05 8.29
CA ASP A 126 9.94 -1.51 8.64
C ASP A 126 10.82 -0.31 9.02
N ASN A 127 11.59 -0.44 10.11
CA ASN A 127 12.54 0.58 10.56
C ASN A 127 13.97 0.36 10.04
N GLY A 128 14.16 -0.58 9.12
CA GLY A 128 15.44 -0.80 8.46
C GLY A 128 15.85 0.36 7.57
N ALA A 129 16.97 0.20 6.87
CA ALA A 129 17.54 1.26 6.04
C ALA A 129 16.61 1.73 4.91
N PHE A 130 15.71 0.86 4.44
CA PHE A 130 14.86 1.15 3.29
C PHE A 130 13.42 1.49 3.66
N LYS A 131 13.09 1.48 4.95
CA LYS A 131 11.76 1.84 5.47
C LYS A 131 10.64 1.13 4.69
N ILE A 132 9.74 1.88 4.03
CA ILE A 132 8.68 1.30 3.21
C ILE A 132 9.27 0.76 1.91
N PHE A 133 10.01 1.60 1.20
CA PHE A 133 10.81 1.17 0.05
C PHE A 133 11.87 2.22 -0.28
N SER A 134 12.83 1.81 -1.09
CA SER A 134 13.87 2.70 -1.62
C SER A 134 13.90 2.60 -3.14
N LEU A 135 14.02 3.73 -3.80
CA LEU A 135 14.28 3.75 -5.24
C LEU A 135 15.76 3.56 -5.55
#